data_25e36f034126e3c6341893910d4f4d2f
#
_entry.id   25e36f034126e3c6341893910d4f4d2f
#
_cell.length_a   1.000
_cell.length_b   1.000
_cell.length_c   1.000
_cell.angle_alpha   90.00
_cell.angle_beta   90.00
_cell.angle_gamma   90.00
#
_symmetry.space_group_name_H-M   'P 1'
#
loop_
_entity.id
_entity.type
_entity.pdbx_description
1 polymer ?
#
loop_
_entity_poly.entity_id
_entity_poly.type
_entity_poly.pdbx_seq_one_letter_code
_entity_poly.pdbx_strand_id
1 'polypeptide(L)'
;MSHRSLTRYPRRDLIEQLLRRALAPLADPLFWAALVPGLFAVLLPRPAHDIETSVLLVRGFAEELFFRAGVQESLALALGRRQTEWAVGPVTPANLLGSAVFALAHLAVNPVPMAALTFFPSLVFGWLWDRHRNVVPCWLCHFFYNICLFGRA
;
A
#
# COMPACT_ATOMS: atom_id res chain seq x y z
N MET A 1 -5.72 36.85 35.72
CA MET A 1 -4.80 36.03 34.91
C MET A 1 -5.22 34.58 35.07
N SER A 2 -5.92 34.05 34.07
CA SER A 2 -6.45 32.67 34.10
C SER A 2 -5.37 31.71 33.59
N HIS A 3 -4.83 30.86 34.44
CA HIS A 3 -3.99 29.71 34.05
C HIS A 3 -4.84 28.72 33.30
N ARG A 4 -4.76 28.70 31.96
CA ARG A 4 -5.24 27.55 31.17
C ARG A 4 -4.40 26.36 31.54
N SER A 5 -4.98 25.45 32.29
CA SER A 5 -4.44 24.12 32.53
C SER A 5 -4.27 23.42 31.18
N LEU A 6 -3.04 23.23 30.73
CA LEU A 6 -2.71 22.34 29.63
C LEU A 6 -3.08 20.92 30.10
N THR A 7 -4.25 20.46 29.71
CA THR A 7 -4.67 19.07 29.90
C THR A 7 -3.66 18.19 29.18
N ARG A 8 -2.75 17.58 29.94
CA ARG A 8 -1.89 16.49 29.45
C ARG A 8 -2.83 15.36 29.01
N TYR A 9 -3.01 15.19 27.69
CA TYR A 9 -3.59 13.96 27.15
C TYR A 9 -2.76 12.79 27.67
N PRO A 10 -3.34 11.83 28.39
CA PRO A 10 -2.60 10.66 28.85
C PRO A 10 -2.03 9.94 27.62
N ARG A 11 -0.72 9.70 27.60
CA ARG A 11 0.00 9.07 26.46
C ARG A 11 -0.63 7.73 26.04
N ARG A 12 -1.23 7.02 26.98
CA ARG A 12 -1.94 5.75 26.75
C ARG A 12 -3.11 5.90 25.78
N ASP A 13 -3.93 6.93 25.97
CA ASP A 13 -5.11 7.17 25.12
C ASP A 13 -4.70 7.53 23.68
N LEU A 14 -3.60 8.25 23.52
CA LEU A 14 -3.06 8.57 22.20
C LEU A 14 -2.59 7.33 21.46
N ILE A 15 -1.83 6.44 22.12
CA ILE A 15 -1.33 5.20 21.51
C ILE A 15 -2.52 4.31 21.11
N GLU A 16 -3.49 4.16 22.00
CA GLU A 16 -4.70 3.36 21.70
C GLU A 16 -5.47 3.92 20.51
N GLN A 17 -5.65 5.23 20.43
CA GLN A 17 -6.29 5.88 19.30
C GLN A 17 -5.52 5.68 17.99
N LEU A 18 -4.19 5.79 18.03
CA LEU A 18 -3.34 5.56 16.86
C LEU A 18 -3.43 4.10 16.38
N LEU A 19 -3.37 3.14 17.31
CA LEU A 19 -3.52 1.72 17.00
C LEU A 19 -4.91 1.41 16.42
N ARG A 20 -5.98 1.93 17.02
CA ARG A 20 -7.34 1.76 16.50
C ARG A 20 -7.47 2.32 15.08
N ARG A 21 -6.92 3.50 14.80
CA ARG A 21 -6.93 4.09 13.45
C ARG A 21 -6.10 3.28 12.46
N ALA A 22 -4.93 2.79 12.88
CA ALA A 22 -4.05 1.98 12.04
C ALA A 22 -4.70 0.65 11.66
N LEU A 23 -5.42 0.01 12.58
CA LEU A 23 -6.01 -1.31 12.40
C LEU A 23 -7.48 -1.29 11.91
N ALA A 24 -8.16 -0.14 11.96
CA ALA A 24 -9.55 -0.01 11.52
C ALA A 24 -9.82 -0.56 10.10
N PRO A 25 -8.91 -0.41 9.11
CA PRO A 25 -9.11 -0.97 7.77
C PRO A 25 -9.23 -2.49 7.74
N LEU A 26 -8.70 -3.21 8.73
CA LEU A 26 -8.80 -4.68 8.81
C LEU A 26 -10.23 -5.17 9.10
N ALA A 27 -11.11 -4.29 9.55
CA ALA A 27 -12.54 -4.58 9.72
C ALA A 27 -13.33 -4.43 8.40
N ASP A 28 -12.72 -3.85 7.35
CA ASP A 28 -13.36 -3.68 6.05
C ASP A 28 -13.30 -5.00 5.26
N PRO A 29 -14.46 -5.58 4.85
CA PRO A 29 -14.48 -6.79 4.02
C PRO A 29 -13.71 -6.65 2.71
N LEU A 30 -13.65 -5.43 2.15
CA LEU A 30 -12.94 -5.16 0.90
C LEU A 30 -11.41 -5.23 1.05
N PHE A 31 -10.87 -5.01 2.26
CA PHE A 31 -9.46 -5.32 2.54
C PHE A 31 -9.18 -6.82 2.32
N TRP A 32 -10.02 -7.69 2.84
CA TRP A 32 -9.85 -9.14 2.68
C TRP A 32 -10.07 -9.59 1.23
N ALA A 33 -11.03 -8.98 0.53
CA ALA A 33 -11.22 -9.21 -0.90
C ALA A 33 -9.98 -8.80 -1.73
N ALA A 34 -9.27 -7.74 -1.32
CA ALA A 34 -8.04 -7.30 -1.97
C ALA A 34 -6.89 -8.29 -1.84
N LEU A 35 -6.93 -9.24 -0.92
CA LEU A 35 -5.91 -10.30 -0.80
C LEU A 35 -6.10 -11.38 -1.88
N VAL A 36 -7.32 -11.58 -2.39
CA VAL A 36 -7.63 -12.68 -3.33
C VAL A 36 -6.75 -12.67 -4.59
N PRO A 37 -6.53 -11.52 -5.27
CA PRO A 37 -5.64 -11.50 -6.43
C PRO A 37 -4.21 -11.92 -6.10
N GLY A 38 -3.72 -11.70 -4.87
CA GLY A 38 -2.40 -12.12 -4.43
C GLY A 38 -2.21 -13.64 -4.45
N LEU A 39 -3.29 -14.41 -4.28
CA LEU A 39 -3.22 -15.87 -4.39
C LEU A 39 -2.79 -16.34 -5.78
N PHE A 40 -3.10 -15.57 -6.83
CA PHE A 40 -2.65 -15.90 -8.19
C PHE A 40 -1.13 -15.78 -8.37
N ALA A 41 -0.43 -15.01 -7.50
CA ALA A 41 1.03 -14.97 -7.50
C ALA A 41 1.65 -16.36 -7.25
N VAL A 42 0.90 -17.28 -6.63
CA VAL A 42 1.30 -18.69 -6.45
C VAL A 42 1.49 -19.41 -7.78
N LEU A 43 0.83 -18.98 -8.84
CA LEU A 43 0.91 -19.58 -10.17
C LEU A 43 2.06 -19.01 -11.03
N LEU A 44 2.69 -17.91 -10.59
CA LEU A 44 3.81 -17.32 -11.31
C LEU A 44 5.10 -18.13 -11.11
N PRO A 45 6.05 -18.09 -12.07
CA PRO A 45 7.36 -18.68 -11.90
C PRO A 45 8.04 -18.14 -10.64
N ARG A 46 8.68 -19.02 -9.89
CA ARG A 46 9.44 -18.60 -8.70
C ARG A 46 10.63 -17.73 -9.11
N PRO A 47 10.85 -16.63 -8.38
CA PRO A 47 12.13 -15.93 -8.45
C PRO A 47 13.28 -16.86 -8.05
N ALA A 48 14.44 -16.72 -8.71
CA ALA A 48 15.59 -17.57 -8.51
C ALA A 48 16.26 -17.44 -7.12
N HIS A 49 15.86 -16.46 -6.33
CA HIS A 49 16.47 -16.14 -5.04
C HIS A 49 15.41 -16.16 -3.94
N ASP A 50 15.71 -16.87 -2.86
CA ASP A 50 14.93 -16.80 -1.63
C ASP A 50 15.20 -15.47 -0.93
N ILE A 51 14.13 -14.80 -0.49
CA ILE A 51 14.21 -13.55 0.26
C ILE A 51 13.67 -13.81 1.65
N GLU A 52 14.44 -13.42 2.68
CA GLU A 52 13.97 -13.53 4.06
C GLU A 52 12.64 -12.80 4.27
N THR A 53 11.75 -13.43 5.00
CA THR A 53 10.41 -12.87 5.33
C THR A 53 10.51 -11.51 6.02
N SER A 54 11.51 -11.31 6.89
CA SER A 54 11.79 -10.03 7.55
C SER A 54 12.12 -8.93 6.54
N VAL A 55 12.89 -9.25 5.51
CA VAL A 55 13.24 -8.31 4.43
C VAL A 55 12.00 -7.95 3.61
N LEU A 56 11.17 -8.94 3.25
CA LEU A 56 9.90 -8.70 2.54
C LEU A 56 8.97 -7.79 3.34
N LEU A 57 8.91 -7.97 4.65
CA LEU A 57 8.08 -7.17 5.55
C LEU A 57 8.54 -5.69 5.58
N VAL A 58 9.83 -5.47 5.83
CA VAL A 58 10.40 -4.11 5.97
C VAL A 58 10.40 -3.39 4.62
N ARG A 59 10.82 -4.09 3.56
CA ARG A 59 10.87 -3.53 2.21
C ARG A 59 9.47 -3.14 1.71
N GLY A 60 8.48 -4.02 1.88
CA GLY A 60 7.10 -3.72 1.51
C GLY A 60 6.54 -2.51 2.26
N PHE A 61 6.89 -2.34 3.55
CA PHE A 61 6.50 -1.14 4.30
C PHE A 61 7.12 0.14 3.72
N ALA A 62 8.43 0.12 3.46
CA ALA A 62 9.14 1.27 2.90
C ALA A 62 8.63 1.63 1.50
N GLU A 63 8.36 0.63 0.67
CA GLU A 63 7.81 0.83 -0.68
C GLU A 63 6.41 1.45 -0.61
N GLU A 64 5.49 0.94 0.22
CA GLU A 64 4.16 1.52 0.33
C GLU A 64 4.16 2.92 0.95
N LEU A 65 5.04 3.18 1.92
CA LEU A 65 5.20 4.52 2.47
C LEU A 65 5.66 5.51 1.38
N PHE A 66 6.65 5.12 0.58
CA PHE A 66 7.18 5.97 -0.50
C PHE A 66 6.17 6.17 -1.63
N PHE A 67 5.60 5.06 -2.15
CA PHE A 67 4.76 5.12 -3.34
C PHE A 67 3.33 5.60 -3.03
N ARG A 68 2.75 5.26 -1.86
CA ARG A 68 1.38 5.70 -1.54
C ARG A 68 1.36 7.05 -0.85
N ALA A 69 2.01 7.17 0.32
CA ALA A 69 2.01 8.43 1.06
C ALA A 69 2.87 9.51 0.38
N GLY A 70 3.89 9.14 -0.37
CA GLY A 70 4.73 10.06 -1.15
C GLY A 70 4.17 10.31 -2.55
N VAL A 71 4.42 9.40 -3.48
CA VAL A 71 4.16 9.61 -4.92
C VAL A 71 2.68 9.76 -5.23
N GLN A 72 1.85 8.78 -4.86
CA GLN A 72 0.41 8.79 -5.18
C GLN A 72 -0.30 9.98 -4.54
N GLU A 73 0.00 10.30 -3.28
CA GLU A 73 -0.60 11.45 -2.60
C GLU A 73 -0.19 12.78 -3.25
N SER A 74 1.08 12.93 -3.63
CA SER A 74 1.55 14.12 -4.34
C SER A 74 0.87 14.28 -5.70
N LEU A 75 0.67 13.18 -6.43
CA LEU A 75 -0.07 13.17 -7.68
C LEU A 75 -1.55 13.53 -7.46
N ALA A 76 -2.17 13.00 -6.40
CA ALA A 76 -3.55 13.31 -6.05
C ALA A 76 -3.75 14.80 -5.76
N LEU A 77 -2.84 15.39 -4.99
CA LEU A 77 -2.85 16.83 -4.70
C LEU A 77 -2.64 17.67 -5.97
N ALA A 78 -1.73 17.29 -6.84
CA ALA A 78 -1.46 17.99 -8.09
C ALA A 78 -2.63 17.93 -9.08
N LEU A 79 -3.33 16.79 -9.15
CA LEU A 79 -4.49 16.59 -10.02
C LEU A 79 -5.77 17.24 -9.48
N GLY A 80 -5.86 17.46 -8.16
CA GLY A 80 -6.99 18.11 -7.52
C GLY A 80 -8.33 17.44 -7.89
N ARG A 81 -9.31 18.23 -8.40
CA ARG A 81 -10.66 17.72 -8.74
C ARG A 81 -10.67 16.66 -9.83
N ARG A 82 -9.67 16.61 -10.71
CA ARG A 82 -9.54 15.61 -11.78
C ARG A 82 -9.41 14.19 -11.26
N GLN A 83 -9.02 14.03 -9.98
CA GLN A 83 -8.97 12.73 -9.31
C GLN A 83 -10.32 12.00 -9.32
N THR A 84 -11.41 12.73 -9.13
CA THR A 84 -12.77 12.16 -9.14
C THR A 84 -13.42 12.19 -10.51
N GLU A 85 -13.16 13.22 -11.30
CA GLU A 85 -13.73 13.39 -12.65
C GLU A 85 -13.21 12.33 -13.63
N TRP A 86 -11.95 11.93 -13.51
CA TRP A 86 -11.29 10.97 -14.42
C TRP A 86 -11.09 9.59 -13.80
N ALA A 87 -11.71 9.31 -12.66
CA ALA A 87 -11.65 7.99 -12.06
C ALA A 87 -12.44 6.97 -12.89
N VAL A 88 -11.88 5.78 -13.09
CA VAL A 88 -12.52 4.64 -13.75
C VAL A 88 -12.82 3.59 -12.68
N GLY A 89 -14.06 3.56 -12.22
CA GLY A 89 -14.47 2.71 -11.11
C GLY A 89 -13.66 3.03 -9.84
N PRO A 90 -12.99 2.05 -9.21
CA PRO A 90 -12.20 2.28 -8.01
C PRO A 90 -10.80 2.83 -8.27
N VAL A 91 -10.40 3.04 -9.54
CA VAL A 91 -9.05 3.46 -9.91
C VAL A 91 -9.03 4.95 -10.21
N THR A 92 -8.28 5.71 -9.42
CA THR A 92 -8.07 7.15 -9.62
C THR A 92 -6.88 7.39 -10.57
N PRO A 93 -6.82 8.57 -11.23
CA PRO A 93 -5.64 8.95 -12.04
C PRO A 93 -4.32 8.90 -11.27
N ALA A 94 -4.30 9.32 -9.99
CA ALA A 94 -3.10 9.25 -9.17
C ALA A 94 -2.69 7.81 -8.85
N ASN A 95 -3.66 6.91 -8.62
CA ASN A 95 -3.38 5.48 -8.47
C ASN A 95 -2.79 4.91 -9.76
N LEU A 96 -3.39 5.21 -10.93
CA LEU A 96 -2.91 4.73 -12.21
C LEU A 96 -1.47 5.19 -12.49
N LEU A 97 -1.20 6.49 -12.34
CA LEU A 97 0.14 7.06 -12.54
C LEU A 97 1.14 6.56 -11.50
N GLY A 98 0.75 6.52 -10.22
CA GLY A 98 1.60 6.00 -9.13
C GLY A 98 1.97 4.54 -9.34
N SER A 99 1.03 3.73 -9.86
CA SER A 99 1.27 2.33 -10.19
C SER A 99 2.17 2.17 -11.42
N ALA A 100 2.08 3.06 -12.39
CA ALA A 100 3.01 3.09 -13.52
C ALA A 100 4.44 3.43 -13.04
N VAL A 101 4.59 4.43 -12.16
CA VAL A 101 5.89 4.79 -11.56
C VAL A 101 6.45 3.62 -10.73
N PHE A 102 5.60 2.92 -9.98
CA PHE A 102 5.98 1.73 -9.23
C PHE A 102 6.54 0.62 -10.15
N ALA A 103 5.85 0.31 -11.24
CA ALA A 103 6.30 -0.69 -12.20
C ALA A 103 7.61 -0.28 -12.89
N LEU A 104 7.76 1.01 -13.27
CA LEU A 104 9.00 1.54 -13.84
C LEU A 104 10.18 1.43 -12.87
N ALA A 105 9.97 1.71 -11.58
CA ALA A 105 11.02 1.57 -10.58
C ALA A 105 11.48 0.10 -10.44
N HIS A 106 10.59 -0.86 -10.68
CA HIS A 106 10.92 -2.29 -10.65
C HIS A 106 11.80 -2.74 -11.81
N LEU A 107 11.91 -1.98 -12.90
CA LEU A 107 12.86 -2.27 -14.00
C LEU A 107 14.32 -2.21 -13.56
N ALA A 108 14.62 -1.52 -12.46
CA ALA A 108 15.97 -1.46 -11.91
C ALA A 108 16.45 -2.81 -11.33
N VAL A 109 15.51 -3.69 -10.95
CA VAL A 109 15.81 -4.95 -10.23
C VAL A 109 15.17 -6.20 -10.85
N ASN A 110 14.26 -6.02 -11.82
CA ASN A 110 13.54 -7.13 -12.46
C ASN A 110 13.59 -7.04 -13.98
N PRO A 111 13.54 -8.17 -14.70
CA PRO A 111 13.31 -8.19 -16.14
C PRO A 111 11.98 -7.51 -16.51
N VAL A 112 11.91 -6.94 -17.72
CA VAL A 112 10.75 -6.17 -18.21
C VAL A 112 9.40 -6.86 -17.98
N PRO A 113 9.19 -8.15 -18.29
CA PRO A 113 7.89 -8.78 -18.06
C PRO A 113 7.48 -8.80 -16.59
N MET A 114 8.43 -9.10 -15.70
CA MET A 114 8.16 -9.13 -14.25
C MET A 114 7.90 -7.74 -13.68
N ALA A 115 8.69 -6.75 -14.10
CA ALA A 115 8.47 -5.36 -13.71
C ALA A 115 7.09 -4.85 -14.16
N ALA A 116 6.68 -5.15 -15.40
CA ALA A 116 5.37 -4.78 -15.91
C ALA A 116 4.23 -5.44 -15.12
N LEU A 117 4.40 -6.70 -14.69
CA LEU A 117 3.40 -7.41 -13.89
C LEU A 117 3.20 -6.76 -12.51
N THR A 118 4.18 -6.05 -11.94
CA THR A 118 4.02 -5.35 -10.65
C THR A 118 3.01 -4.19 -10.73
N PHE A 119 2.68 -3.73 -11.92
CA PHE A 119 1.66 -2.70 -12.14
C PHE A 119 0.30 -3.12 -11.56
N PHE A 120 -0.13 -4.35 -11.78
CA PHE A 120 -1.46 -4.82 -11.37
C PHE A 120 -1.62 -4.90 -9.84
N PRO A 121 -0.73 -5.54 -9.06
CA PRO A 121 -0.81 -5.49 -7.61
C PRO A 121 -0.69 -4.06 -7.08
N SER A 122 0.13 -3.21 -7.71
CA SER A 122 0.24 -1.82 -7.33
C SER A 122 -1.08 -1.05 -7.43
N LEU A 123 -1.93 -1.33 -8.44
CA LEU A 123 -3.28 -0.76 -8.52
C LEU A 123 -4.14 -1.13 -7.30
N VAL A 124 -4.05 -2.37 -6.83
CA VAL A 124 -4.78 -2.83 -5.62
C VAL A 124 -4.31 -2.09 -4.38
N PHE A 125 -2.99 -1.97 -4.20
CA PHE A 125 -2.43 -1.24 -3.05
C PHE A 125 -2.79 0.25 -3.10
N GLY A 126 -2.74 0.86 -4.30
CA GLY A 126 -3.15 2.24 -4.51
C GLY A 126 -4.64 2.48 -4.27
N TRP A 127 -5.50 1.51 -4.60
CA TRP A 127 -6.91 1.56 -4.27
C TRP A 127 -7.15 1.46 -2.75
N LEU A 128 -6.43 0.62 -2.04
CA LEU A 128 -6.49 0.54 -0.57
C LEU A 128 -6.05 1.88 0.05
N TRP A 129 -5.04 2.55 -0.51
CA TRP A 129 -4.62 3.89 -0.09
C TRP A 129 -5.75 4.91 -0.30
N ASP A 130 -6.32 4.98 -1.49
CA ASP A 130 -7.39 5.93 -1.79
C ASP A 130 -8.61 5.73 -0.89
N ARG A 131 -8.91 4.49 -0.52
CA ARG A 131 -10.04 4.12 0.34
C ARG A 131 -9.80 4.43 1.81
N HIS A 132 -8.63 4.14 2.33
CA HIS A 132 -8.38 4.17 3.78
C HIS A 132 -7.49 5.32 4.23
N ARG A 133 -6.73 5.93 3.33
CA ARG A 133 -5.72 6.95 3.65
C ARG A 133 -4.78 6.49 4.78
N ASN A 134 -4.40 5.22 4.72
CA ASN A 134 -3.65 4.50 5.73
C ASN A 134 -2.69 3.52 5.03
N VAL A 135 -1.42 3.57 5.39
CA VAL A 135 -0.39 2.71 4.79
C VAL A 135 -0.50 1.26 5.24
N VAL A 136 -1.08 0.99 6.41
CA VAL A 136 -1.12 -0.36 6.99
C VAL A 136 -1.83 -1.38 6.10
N PRO A 137 -3.05 -1.15 5.58
CA PRO A 137 -3.70 -2.12 4.69
C PRO A 137 -2.93 -2.31 3.37
N CYS A 138 -2.33 -1.25 2.82
CA CYS A 138 -1.51 -1.36 1.61
C CYS A 138 -0.29 -2.26 1.87
N TRP A 139 0.43 -2.00 2.95
CA TRP A 139 1.59 -2.76 3.38
C TRP A 139 1.28 -4.23 3.66
N LEU A 140 0.22 -4.52 4.43
CA LEU A 140 -0.16 -5.91 4.74
C LEU A 140 -0.58 -6.67 3.48
N CYS A 141 -1.29 -6.02 2.57
CA CYS A 141 -1.67 -6.60 1.29
C CYS A 141 -0.42 -6.87 0.43
N HIS A 142 0.49 -5.91 0.33
CA HIS A 142 1.76 -6.05 -0.39
C HIS A 142 2.62 -7.19 0.20
N PHE A 143 2.77 -7.22 1.52
CA PHE A 143 3.50 -8.29 2.20
C PHE A 143 2.89 -9.66 1.92
N PHE A 144 1.55 -9.79 1.97
CA PHE A 144 0.85 -11.02 1.63
C PHE A 144 1.14 -11.46 0.18
N TYR A 145 1.11 -10.54 -0.79
CA TYR A 145 1.43 -10.85 -2.19
C TYR A 145 2.88 -11.34 -2.34
N ASN A 146 3.80 -10.70 -1.63
CA ASN A 146 5.20 -11.10 -1.60
C ASN A 146 5.39 -12.50 -0.98
N ILE A 147 4.68 -12.83 0.10
CA ILE A 147 4.69 -14.18 0.68
C ILE A 147 4.13 -15.20 -0.32
N CYS A 148 3.07 -14.91 -1.04
CA CYS A 148 2.54 -15.79 -2.07
C CYS A 148 3.53 -16.03 -3.22
N LEU A 149 4.35 -15.04 -3.55
CA LEU A 149 5.33 -15.14 -4.64
C LEU A 149 6.65 -15.78 -4.19
N PHE A 150 7.21 -15.35 -3.05
CA PHE A 150 8.56 -15.71 -2.58
C PHE A 150 8.57 -16.74 -1.43
N GLY A 151 7.51 -16.75 -0.58
CA GLY A 151 7.50 -17.48 0.69
C GLY A 151 7.23 -18.99 0.60
N ARG A 152 7.36 -19.58 -0.59
CA ARG A 152 7.20 -21.04 -0.75
C ARG A 152 8.54 -21.74 -0.49
N ALA A 153 8.68 -22.28 0.71
CA ALA A 153 9.74 -23.23 1.05
C ALA A 153 9.58 -24.54 0.31
#